data_ae4f80b58d2d2ed7f24e6af08838037a
#
_entry.id   ae4f80b58d2d2ed7f24e6af08838037a
#
_cell.length_a   1.000
_cell.length_b   1.000
_cell.length_c   1.000
_cell.angle_alpha   90.00
_cell.angle_beta   90.00
_cell.angle_gamma   90.00
#
_symmetry.space_group_name_H-M   'P 1'
#
loop_
_entity.id
_entity.type
_entity.pdbx_description
1 polymer ?
#
loop_
_entity_poly.entity_id
_entity_poly.type
_entity_poly.pdbx_seq_one_letter_code
_entity_poly.pdbx_strand_id
1 'polypeptide(L)'
;MPRPEPSPATVADSVTGILDAALVEFERHGLRRVALDDVARRAGVSRTTIYRRFANRDELVAAVIERENVALFADIANELKSAGPQSNYYVEAFTLSILRFRRHHVLNQLIADEPALVMEMLHTHYGAAIERMAAALKVIFPAGFAERIGEQSVNDLADTILRYAGMVLLLPSVEPLDTPEDLRAFATRHFLPSLPASLRTVSA
;
A
#
# COMPACT_ATOMS: atom_id res chain seq x y z
N MET A 1 26.40 11.32 30.88
CA MET A 1 25.00 11.66 31.18
C MET A 1 24.10 10.88 30.28
N PRO A 2 23.20 10.02 30.77
CA PRO A 2 22.23 9.32 29.93
C PRO A 2 21.23 10.34 29.35
N ARG A 3 20.88 10.21 28.07
CA ARG A 3 19.78 10.97 27.47
C ARG A 3 18.48 10.66 28.22
N PRO A 4 17.66 11.67 28.54
CA PRO A 4 16.37 11.42 29.15
C PRO A 4 15.53 10.58 28.19
N GLU A 5 14.90 9.53 28.72
CA GLU A 5 13.90 8.77 27.98
C GLU A 5 12.74 9.71 27.59
N PRO A 6 12.19 9.60 26.34
CA PRO A 6 11.09 10.45 25.93
C PRO A 6 9.88 10.19 26.84
N SER A 7 9.34 11.27 27.39
CA SER A 7 8.12 11.25 28.19
C SER A 7 6.94 10.68 27.36
N PRO A 8 5.98 9.96 27.98
CA PRO A 8 4.78 9.44 27.30
C PRO A 8 4.03 10.51 26.48
N ALA A 9 4.02 11.75 26.90
CA ALA A 9 3.46 12.89 26.17
C ALA A 9 4.19 13.16 24.84
N THR A 10 5.50 12.91 24.75
CA THR A 10 6.31 13.15 23.54
C THR A 10 6.06 12.09 22.46
N VAL A 11 5.65 10.89 22.84
CA VAL A 11 5.31 9.81 21.91
C VAL A 11 3.91 10.03 21.33
N ALA A 12 2.95 10.46 22.16
CA ALA A 12 1.59 10.77 21.72
C ALA A 12 1.52 11.98 20.77
N ASP A 13 2.37 12.99 20.96
CA ASP A 13 2.52 14.16 20.08
C ASP A 13 3.27 13.86 18.77
N SER A 14 3.84 12.66 18.61
CA SER A 14 4.49 12.24 17.37
C SER A 14 3.45 11.98 16.28
N VAL A 15 3.81 12.21 15.02
CA VAL A 15 2.96 11.86 13.87
C VAL A 15 2.58 10.37 13.95
N THR A 16 3.49 9.51 14.34
CA THR A 16 3.26 8.07 14.52
C THR A 16 2.12 7.78 15.50
N GLY A 17 2.11 8.41 16.69
CA GLY A 17 1.05 8.21 17.69
C GLY A 17 -0.33 8.68 17.18
N ILE A 18 -0.37 9.76 16.40
CA ILE A 18 -1.63 10.22 15.76
C ILE A 18 -2.11 9.21 14.71
N LEU A 19 -1.20 8.69 13.88
CA LEU A 19 -1.54 7.69 12.86
C LEU A 19 -2.00 6.37 13.48
N ASP A 20 -1.41 5.93 14.61
CA ASP A 20 -1.85 4.75 15.35
C ASP A 20 -3.26 4.94 15.89
N ALA A 21 -3.54 6.10 16.48
CA ALA A 21 -4.87 6.44 16.97
C ALA A 21 -5.90 6.49 15.83
N ALA A 22 -5.52 7.06 14.68
CA ALA A 22 -6.37 7.14 13.50
C ALA A 22 -6.69 5.74 12.95
N LEU A 23 -5.70 4.86 12.84
CA LEU A 23 -5.90 3.48 12.40
C LEU A 23 -6.94 2.76 13.26
N VAL A 24 -6.81 2.84 14.58
CA VAL A 24 -7.78 2.24 15.52
C VAL A 24 -9.18 2.83 15.38
N GLU A 25 -9.29 4.16 15.16
CA GLU A 25 -10.60 4.79 14.93
C GLU A 25 -11.22 4.33 13.61
N PHE A 26 -10.42 4.22 12.54
CA PHE A 26 -10.88 3.73 11.23
C PHE A 26 -11.35 2.28 11.30
N GLU A 27 -10.63 1.41 11.99
CA GLU A 27 -11.01 0.01 12.19
C GLU A 27 -12.34 -0.15 12.96
N ARG A 28 -12.59 0.72 13.94
CA ARG A 28 -13.77 0.63 14.81
C ARG A 28 -15.02 1.25 14.21
N HIS A 29 -14.87 2.37 13.53
CA HIS A 29 -15.99 3.24 13.15
C HIS A 29 -16.14 3.39 11.63
N GLY A 30 -15.21 2.85 10.85
CA GLY A 30 -15.13 3.05 9.42
C GLY A 30 -14.55 4.44 9.06
N LEU A 31 -13.96 4.50 7.88
CA LEU A 31 -13.26 5.72 7.42
C LEU A 31 -14.19 6.95 7.38
N ARG A 32 -15.45 6.80 6.95
CA ARG A 32 -16.38 7.93 6.78
C ARG A 32 -16.78 8.63 8.07
N ARG A 33 -16.83 7.91 9.18
CA ARG A 33 -17.39 8.40 10.45
C ARG A 33 -16.38 9.06 11.36
N VAL A 34 -15.10 8.91 11.08
CA VAL A 34 -14.03 9.40 11.96
C VAL A 34 -13.72 10.86 11.65
N ALA A 35 -13.82 11.71 12.67
CA ALA A 35 -13.39 13.09 12.62
C ALA A 35 -11.99 13.26 13.23
N LEU A 36 -11.26 14.32 12.82
CA LEU A 36 -9.96 14.66 13.41
C LEU A 36 -10.02 14.80 14.92
N ASP A 37 -11.13 15.30 15.46
CA ASP A 37 -11.33 15.47 16.91
C ASP A 37 -11.38 14.14 17.67
N ASP A 38 -11.94 13.09 17.05
CA ASP A 38 -11.98 11.75 17.65
C ASP A 38 -10.58 11.16 17.73
N VAL A 39 -9.80 11.34 16.65
CA VAL A 39 -8.40 10.93 16.62
C VAL A 39 -7.56 11.72 17.62
N ALA A 40 -7.74 13.04 17.73
CA ALA A 40 -7.04 13.86 18.73
C ALA A 40 -7.30 13.36 20.14
N ARG A 41 -8.57 13.08 20.47
CA ARG A 41 -8.97 12.55 21.77
C ARG A 41 -8.34 11.19 22.06
N ARG A 42 -8.30 10.27 21.08
CA ARG A 42 -7.68 8.96 21.22
C ARG A 42 -6.16 9.06 21.35
N ALA A 43 -5.53 9.90 20.54
CA ALA A 43 -4.07 10.12 20.59
C ALA A 43 -3.62 10.88 21.85
N GLY A 44 -4.54 11.46 22.64
CA GLY A 44 -4.19 12.29 23.79
C GLY A 44 -3.58 13.63 23.42
N VAL A 45 -3.82 14.11 22.19
CA VAL A 45 -3.29 15.41 21.73
C VAL A 45 -4.40 16.48 21.68
N SER A 46 -3.99 17.77 21.69
CA SER A 46 -4.94 18.86 21.54
C SER A 46 -5.49 18.96 20.10
N ARG A 47 -6.70 19.55 19.95
CA ARG A 47 -7.24 19.90 18.62
C ARG A 47 -6.24 20.74 17.81
N THR A 48 -5.62 21.72 18.44
CA THR A 48 -4.60 22.55 17.79
C THR A 48 -3.42 21.72 17.27
N THR A 49 -3.00 20.68 18.00
CA THR A 49 -1.91 19.81 17.60
C THR A 49 -2.27 19.00 16.35
N ILE A 50 -3.46 18.39 16.32
CA ILE A 50 -3.84 17.56 15.16
C ILE A 50 -4.09 18.44 13.92
N TYR A 51 -4.78 19.58 14.03
CA TYR A 51 -5.03 20.48 12.90
C TYR A 51 -3.77 21.17 12.38
N ARG A 52 -2.72 21.28 13.19
CA ARG A 52 -1.40 21.73 12.72
C ARG A 52 -0.69 20.67 11.87
N ARG A 53 -0.99 19.39 12.10
CA ARG A 53 -0.36 18.25 11.40
C ARG A 53 -1.11 17.81 10.16
N PHE A 54 -2.44 17.88 10.21
CA PHE A 54 -3.33 17.46 9.14
C PHE A 54 -4.42 18.53 8.96
N ALA A 55 -4.43 19.19 7.80
CA ALA A 55 -5.36 20.29 7.54
C ALA A 55 -6.83 19.81 7.51
N ASN A 56 -7.05 18.56 7.13
CA ASN A 56 -8.36 17.95 7.02
C ASN A 56 -8.29 16.42 7.21
N ARG A 57 -9.48 15.79 7.22
CA ARG A 57 -9.63 14.35 7.36
C ARG A 57 -8.94 13.57 6.23
N ASP A 58 -9.07 14.04 4.99
CA ASP A 58 -8.56 13.31 3.83
C ASP A 58 -7.03 13.28 3.81
N GLU A 59 -6.38 14.33 4.29
CA GLU A 59 -4.93 14.34 4.51
C GLU A 59 -4.50 13.32 5.58
N LEU A 60 -5.26 13.20 6.68
CA LEU A 60 -5.00 12.18 7.69
C LEU A 60 -5.21 10.76 7.11
N VAL A 61 -6.30 10.54 6.36
CA VAL A 61 -6.57 9.26 5.69
C VAL A 61 -5.43 8.91 4.75
N ALA A 62 -4.99 9.86 3.91
CA ALA A 62 -3.88 9.64 2.98
C ALA A 62 -2.59 9.26 3.71
N ALA A 63 -2.28 9.91 4.84
CA ALA A 63 -1.09 9.60 5.63
C ALA A 63 -1.16 8.22 6.30
N VAL A 64 -2.33 7.80 6.78
CA VAL A 64 -2.53 6.44 7.32
C VAL A 64 -2.37 5.41 6.20
N ILE A 65 -3.02 5.62 5.05
CA ILE A 65 -2.93 4.70 3.90
C ILE A 65 -1.49 4.57 3.41
N GLU A 66 -0.74 5.66 3.34
CA GLU A 66 0.67 5.64 2.96
C GLU A 66 1.50 4.77 3.92
N ARG A 67 1.33 4.95 5.22
CA ARG A 67 2.03 4.14 6.23
C ARG A 67 1.68 2.67 6.14
N GLU A 68 0.40 2.35 6.02
CA GLU A 68 -0.08 0.97 5.91
C GLU A 68 0.42 0.30 4.62
N ASN A 69 0.49 1.03 3.51
CA ASN A 69 1.07 0.53 2.26
C ASN A 69 2.56 0.21 2.40
N VAL A 70 3.34 1.09 3.06
CA VAL A 70 4.77 0.85 3.29
C VAL A 70 4.98 -0.42 4.13
N ALA A 71 4.22 -0.60 5.20
CA ALA A 71 4.28 -1.80 6.03
C ALA A 71 3.87 -3.05 5.24
N LEU A 72 2.77 -2.98 4.50
CA LEU A 72 2.27 -4.07 3.67
C LEU A 72 3.30 -4.55 2.63
N PHE A 73 3.96 -3.61 1.93
CA PHE A 73 4.98 -3.97 0.93
C PHE A 73 6.24 -4.57 1.58
N ALA A 74 6.62 -4.11 2.76
CA ALA A 74 7.73 -4.71 3.51
C ALA A 74 7.40 -6.17 3.91
N ASP A 75 6.17 -6.43 4.37
CA ASP A 75 5.71 -7.78 4.72
C ASP A 75 5.67 -8.69 3.50
N ILE A 76 5.16 -8.20 2.35
CA ILE A 76 5.18 -8.94 1.08
C ILE A 76 6.60 -9.32 0.68
N ALA A 77 7.53 -8.37 0.76
CA ALA A 77 8.94 -8.62 0.43
C ALA A 77 9.57 -9.69 1.33
N ASN A 78 9.28 -9.66 2.63
CA ASN A 78 9.77 -10.64 3.59
C ASN A 78 9.18 -12.03 3.33
N GLU A 79 7.88 -12.11 3.00
CA GLU A 79 7.23 -13.38 2.67
C GLU A 79 7.79 -14.00 1.39
N LEU A 80 7.97 -13.20 0.33
CA LEU A 80 8.57 -13.67 -0.92
C LEU A 80 10.01 -14.16 -0.73
N LYS A 81 10.82 -13.45 0.07
CA LYS A 81 12.18 -13.88 0.40
C LYS A 81 12.20 -15.19 1.18
N SER A 82 11.24 -15.36 2.10
CA SER A 82 11.14 -16.56 2.94
C SER A 82 10.64 -17.79 2.19
N ALA A 83 9.84 -17.60 1.14
CA ALA A 83 9.27 -18.67 0.33
C ALA A 83 10.31 -19.35 -0.59
N GLY A 84 11.51 -18.78 -0.72
CA GLY A 84 12.57 -19.31 -1.57
C GLY A 84 12.37 -19.04 -3.07
N PRO A 85 13.11 -19.75 -3.96
CA PRO A 85 13.02 -19.53 -5.40
C PRO A 85 11.60 -19.78 -5.93
N GLN A 86 11.07 -18.82 -6.65
CA GLN A 86 9.74 -18.89 -7.26
C GLN A 86 9.85 -19.22 -8.76
N SER A 87 8.87 -19.95 -9.29
CA SER A 87 8.81 -20.26 -10.73
C SER A 87 8.67 -19.00 -11.58
N ASN A 88 7.94 -18.00 -11.07
CA ASN A 88 7.85 -16.67 -11.65
C ASN A 88 7.61 -15.62 -10.56
N TYR A 89 8.64 -14.85 -10.24
CA TYR A 89 8.61 -13.87 -9.17
C TYR A 89 7.55 -12.76 -9.39
N TYR A 90 7.33 -12.33 -10.62
CA TYR A 90 6.33 -11.30 -10.94
C TYR A 90 4.91 -11.80 -10.67
N VAL A 91 4.62 -13.06 -11.03
CA VAL A 91 3.32 -13.69 -10.79
C VAL A 91 3.07 -13.83 -9.29
N GLU A 92 4.05 -14.31 -8.54
CA GLU A 92 3.91 -14.49 -7.09
C GLU A 92 3.83 -13.15 -6.36
N ALA A 93 4.64 -12.16 -6.72
CA ALA A 93 4.59 -10.82 -6.14
C ALA A 93 3.22 -10.16 -6.39
N PHE A 94 2.69 -10.25 -7.61
CA PHE A 94 1.37 -9.74 -7.93
C PHE A 94 0.27 -10.46 -7.15
N THR A 95 0.27 -11.79 -7.16
CA THR A 95 -0.71 -12.62 -6.45
C THR A 95 -0.74 -12.30 -4.96
N LEU A 96 0.43 -12.31 -4.33
CA LEU A 96 0.56 -12.04 -2.91
C LEU A 96 0.12 -10.61 -2.56
N SER A 97 0.46 -9.63 -3.40
CA SER A 97 0.03 -8.24 -3.21
C SER A 97 -1.49 -8.11 -3.20
N ILE A 98 -2.20 -8.71 -4.18
CA ILE A 98 -3.66 -8.66 -4.22
C ILE A 98 -4.28 -9.35 -2.99
N LEU A 99 -3.78 -10.52 -2.60
CA LEU A 99 -4.27 -11.24 -1.42
C LEU A 99 -4.06 -10.45 -0.13
N ARG A 100 -2.90 -9.83 0.04
CA ARG A 100 -2.58 -9.02 1.21
C ARG A 100 -3.42 -7.74 1.27
N PHE A 101 -3.61 -7.07 0.13
CA PHE A 101 -4.50 -5.91 0.02
C PHE A 101 -5.94 -6.25 0.43
N ARG A 102 -6.49 -7.36 -0.07
CA ARG A 102 -7.85 -7.81 0.25
C ARG A 102 -8.02 -8.19 1.73
N ARG A 103 -6.96 -8.66 2.38
CA ARG A 103 -6.96 -9.00 3.82
C ARG A 103 -6.69 -7.81 4.72
N HIS A 104 -6.15 -6.73 4.18
CA HIS A 104 -5.84 -5.55 4.97
C HIS A 104 -7.14 -4.76 5.25
N HIS A 105 -7.59 -4.80 6.51
CA HIS A 105 -8.91 -4.29 6.90
C HIS A 105 -9.16 -2.87 6.40
N VAL A 106 -8.27 -1.92 6.72
CA VAL A 106 -8.44 -0.49 6.40
C VAL A 106 -8.35 -0.22 4.90
N LEU A 107 -7.40 -0.85 4.19
CA LEU A 107 -7.24 -0.67 2.75
C LEU A 107 -8.43 -1.26 1.97
N ASN A 108 -8.87 -2.45 2.36
CA ASN A 108 -10.03 -3.07 1.74
C ASN A 108 -11.32 -2.30 2.04
N GLN A 109 -11.47 -1.80 3.27
CA GLN A 109 -12.61 -0.96 3.65
C GLN A 109 -12.62 0.36 2.89
N LEU A 110 -11.46 1.00 2.67
CA LEU A 110 -11.36 2.22 1.85
C LEU A 110 -11.89 1.95 0.43
N ILE A 111 -11.47 0.85 -0.19
CA ILE A 111 -11.93 0.48 -1.54
C ILE A 111 -13.44 0.20 -1.56
N ALA A 112 -13.94 -0.52 -0.56
CA ALA A 112 -15.36 -0.90 -0.49
C ALA A 112 -16.29 0.28 -0.18
N ASP A 113 -15.89 1.14 0.77
CA ASP A 113 -16.75 2.20 1.29
C ASP A 113 -16.60 3.52 0.54
N GLU A 114 -15.41 3.80 -0.01
CA GLU A 114 -15.07 5.08 -0.64
C GLU A 114 -14.37 4.91 -2.01
N PRO A 115 -14.92 4.12 -2.95
CA PRO A 115 -14.27 3.88 -4.24
C PRO A 115 -14.08 5.17 -5.06
N ALA A 116 -14.97 6.15 -4.90
CA ALA A 116 -14.85 7.45 -5.55
C ALA A 116 -13.63 8.23 -5.04
N LEU A 117 -13.36 8.21 -3.73
CA LEU A 117 -12.18 8.83 -3.14
C LEU A 117 -10.90 8.15 -3.64
N VAL A 118 -10.88 6.82 -3.71
CA VAL A 118 -9.74 6.07 -4.25
C VAL A 118 -9.46 6.48 -5.70
N MET A 119 -10.50 6.57 -6.52
CA MET A 119 -10.36 6.98 -7.93
C MET A 119 -9.89 8.43 -8.06
N GLU A 120 -10.40 9.34 -7.23
CA GLU A 120 -9.95 10.74 -7.18
C GLU A 120 -8.48 10.86 -6.76
N MET A 121 -8.08 10.13 -5.71
CA MET A 121 -6.68 10.09 -5.26
C MET A 121 -5.76 9.56 -6.36
N LEU A 122 -6.14 8.46 -7.02
CA LEU A 122 -5.37 7.91 -8.13
C LEU A 122 -5.30 8.88 -9.30
N HIS A 123 -6.41 9.53 -9.68
CA HIS A 123 -6.43 10.48 -10.79
C HIS A 123 -5.58 11.72 -10.50
N THR A 124 -5.74 12.31 -9.32
CA THR A 124 -5.07 13.56 -8.95
C THR A 124 -3.57 13.36 -8.67
N HIS A 125 -3.20 12.21 -8.11
CA HIS A 125 -1.84 11.93 -7.62
C HIS A 125 -1.19 10.72 -8.31
N TYR A 126 -1.57 10.43 -9.56
CA TYR A 126 -1.10 9.22 -10.25
C TYR A 126 0.43 9.15 -10.37
N GLY A 127 1.08 10.27 -10.68
CA GLY A 127 2.55 10.34 -10.72
C GLY A 127 3.19 9.94 -9.38
N ALA A 128 2.68 10.49 -8.28
CA ALA A 128 3.16 10.12 -6.95
C ALA A 128 2.82 8.65 -6.58
N ALA A 129 1.73 8.10 -7.10
CA ALA A 129 1.41 6.68 -6.93
C ALA A 129 2.41 5.78 -7.68
N ILE A 130 2.84 6.18 -8.89
CA ILE A 130 3.91 5.48 -9.63
C ILE A 130 5.22 5.53 -8.85
N GLU A 131 5.63 6.69 -8.34
CA GLU A 131 6.86 6.83 -7.56
C GLU A 131 6.85 5.93 -6.31
N ARG A 132 5.73 5.90 -5.58
CA ARG A 132 5.57 5.01 -4.40
C ARG A 132 5.61 3.55 -4.79
N MET A 133 4.95 3.16 -5.87
CA MET A 133 4.99 1.77 -6.35
C MET A 133 6.41 1.40 -6.82
N ALA A 134 7.11 2.28 -7.52
CA ALA A 134 8.51 2.07 -7.93
C ALA A 134 9.43 1.88 -6.71
N ALA A 135 9.22 2.66 -5.64
CA ALA A 135 9.94 2.48 -4.38
C ALA A 135 9.61 1.12 -3.72
N ALA A 136 8.34 0.72 -3.72
CA ALA A 136 7.90 -0.58 -3.20
C ALA A 136 8.53 -1.75 -3.98
N LEU A 137 8.62 -1.64 -5.31
CA LEU A 137 9.27 -2.66 -6.15
C LEU A 137 10.75 -2.86 -5.78
N LYS A 138 11.48 -1.79 -5.45
CA LYS A 138 12.88 -1.87 -4.98
C LYS A 138 13.00 -2.60 -3.64
N VAL A 139 11.93 -2.63 -2.84
CA VAL A 139 11.87 -3.39 -1.57
C VAL A 139 11.44 -4.83 -1.81
N ILE A 140 10.45 -5.06 -2.67
CA ILE A 140 9.85 -6.37 -2.96
C ILE A 140 10.85 -7.24 -3.74
N PHE A 141 11.47 -6.70 -4.78
CA PHE A 141 12.37 -7.44 -5.65
C PHE A 141 13.79 -7.57 -5.05
N PRO A 142 14.56 -8.59 -5.48
CA PRO A 142 15.92 -8.79 -4.98
C PRO A 142 16.82 -7.58 -5.21
N ALA A 143 17.84 -7.43 -4.36
CA ALA A 143 18.84 -6.37 -4.48
C ALA A 143 19.48 -6.35 -5.88
N GLY A 144 19.71 -5.15 -6.42
CA GLY A 144 20.24 -4.97 -7.77
C GLY A 144 19.18 -5.10 -8.88
N PHE A 145 17.91 -5.29 -8.55
CA PHE A 145 16.84 -5.39 -9.55
C PHE A 145 16.70 -4.10 -10.37
N ALA A 146 16.61 -2.96 -9.70
CA ALA A 146 16.43 -1.66 -10.37
C ALA A 146 17.63 -1.29 -11.26
N GLU A 147 18.84 -1.62 -10.81
CA GLU A 147 20.07 -1.40 -11.57
C GLU A 147 20.12 -2.26 -12.83
N ARG A 148 19.63 -3.51 -12.76
CA ARG A 148 19.60 -4.43 -13.90
C ARG A 148 18.64 -4.00 -15.00
N ILE A 149 17.47 -3.47 -14.65
CA ILE A 149 16.43 -3.13 -15.61
C ILE A 149 16.38 -1.65 -15.97
N GLY A 150 16.98 -0.79 -15.17
CA GLY A 150 16.96 0.68 -15.30
C GLY A 150 15.70 1.34 -14.75
N GLU A 151 15.84 2.58 -14.30
CA GLU A 151 14.76 3.34 -13.64
C GLU A 151 13.49 3.47 -14.50
N GLN A 152 13.63 3.68 -15.82
CA GLN A 152 12.47 3.78 -16.72
C GLN A 152 11.65 2.48 -16.70
N SER A 153 12.32 1.32 -16.76
CA SER A 153 11.64 0.02 -16.71
C SER A 153 10.98 -0.24 -15.35
N VAL A 154 11.54 0.28 -14.27
CA VAL A 154 10.90 0.22 -12.93
C VAL A 154 9.61 1.04 -12.93
N ASN A 155 9.61 2.23 -13.50
CA ASN A 155 8.41 3.08 -13.60
C ASN A 155 7.35 2.47 -14.52
N ASP A 156 7.73 1.90 -15.66
CA ASP A 156 6.82 1.20 -16.58
C ASP A 156 6.19 -0.02 -15.90
N LEU A 157 6.97 -0.76 -15.11
CA LEU A 157 6.46 -1.87 -14.28
C LEU A 157 5.50 -1.36 -13.21
N ALA A 158 5.83 -0.27 -12.53
CA ALA A 158 4.97 0.34 -11.52
C ALA A 158 3.63 0.78 -12.10
N ASP A 159 3.63 1.45 -13.26
CA ASP A 159 2.41 1.84 -13.99
C ASP A 159 1.57 0.61 -14.37
N THR A 160 2.21 -0.42 -14.91
CA THR A 160 1.53 -1.67 -15.28
C THR A 160 0.88 -2.34 -14.07
N ILE A 161 1.60 -2.45 -12.94
CA ILE A 161 1.07 -3.05 -11.71
C ILE A 161 -0.10 -2.25 -11.17
N LEU A 162 -0.01 -0.91 -11.11
CA LEU A 162 -1.08 -0.06 -10.62
C LEU A 162 -2.37 -0.23 -11.45
N ARG A 163 -2.25 -0.34 -12.78
CA ARG A 163 -3.40 -0.57 -13.66
C ARG A 163 -4.03 -1.93 -13.42
N TYR A 164 -3.24 -3.00 -13.39
CA TYR A 164 -3.76 -4.35 -13.16
C TYR A 164 -4.30 -4.54 -11.74
N ALA A 165 -3.61 -4.03 -10.72
CA ALA A 165 -4.09 -4.08 -9.36
C ALA A 165 -5.40 -3.29 -9.20
N GLY A 166 -5.47 -2.08 -9.78
CA GLY A 166 -6.70 -1.28 -9.81
C GLY A 166 -7.86 -2.02 -10.47
N MET A 167 -7.61 -2.67 -11.62
CA MET A 167 -8.63 -3.48 -12.29
C MET A 167 -9.13 -4.63 -11.41
N VAL A 168 -8.21 -5.38 -10.78
CA VAL A 168 -8.56 -6.55 -9.96
C VAL A 168 -9.23 -6.18 -8.63
N LEU A 169 -8.89 -5.02 -8.07
CA LEU A 169 -9.39 -4.58 -6.77
C LEU A 169 -10.67 -3.74 -6.87
N LEU A 170 -10.85 -2.98 -7.95
CA LEU A 170 -11.94 -2.00 -8.07
C LEU A 170 -13.06 -2.45 -9.01
N LEU A 171 -12.80 -3.38 -9.91
CA LEU A 171 -13.79 -3.80 -10.91
C LEU A 171 -14.28 -5.23 -10.62
N PRO A 172 -15.56 -5.52 -10.86
CA PRO A 172 -16.05 -6.89 -10.83
C PRO A 172 -15.38 -7.71 -11.93
N SER A 173 -15.06 -8.96 -11.63
CA SER A 173 -14.46 -9.90 -12.59
C SER A 173 -15.49 -10.94 -13.05
N VAL A 174 -15.43 -11.30 -14.33
CA VAL A 174 -16.22 -12.41 -14.90
C VAL A 174 -15.58 -13.75 -14.50
N GLU A 175 -14.25 -13.81 -14.48
CA GLU A 175 -13.52 -14.98 -13.98
C GLU A 175 -13.38 -14.89 -12.46
N PRO A 176 -13.47 -16.01 -11.71
CA PRO A 176 -13.20 -15.99 -10.28
C PRO A 176 -11.73 -15.60 -10.03
N LEU A 177 -11.53 -14.70 -9.09
CA LEU A 177 -10.20 -14.23 -8.65
C LEU A 177 -10.06 -14.36 -7.14
N ASP A 178 -10.75 -15.35 -6.55
CA ASP A 178 -10.91 -15.46 -5.10
C ASP A 178 -9.78 -16.25 -4.43
N THR A 179 -9.20 -17.19 -5.16
CA THR A 179 -8.14 -18.06 -4.65
C THR A 179 -6.75 -17.60 -5.13
N PRO A 180 -5.67 -18.01 -4.44
CA PRO A 180 -4.29 -17.79 -4.93
C PRO A 180 -4.07 -18.38 -6.32
N GLU A 181 -4.69 -19.55 -6.60
CA GLU A 181 -4.59 -20.27 -7.87
C GLU A 181 -5.24 -19.46 -9.00
N ASP A 182 -6.41 -18.89 -8.77
CA ASP A 182 -7.11 -18.02 -9.73
C ASP A 182 -6.28 -16.78 -10.06
N LEU A 183 -5.72 -16.14 -9.03
CA LEU A 183 -4.88 -14.96 -9.19
C LEU A 183 -3.58 -15.27 -9.93
N ARG A 184 -2.93 -16.42 -9.67
CA ARG A 184 -1.77 -16.88 -10.44
C ARG A 184 -2.11 -17.14 -11.90
N ALA A 185 -3.23 -17.80 -12.15
CA ALA A 185 -3.70 -18.06 -13.51
C ALA A 185 -3.99 -16.75 -14.26
N PHE A 186 -4.67 -15.81 -13.61
CA PHE A 186 -4.91 -14.47 -14.15
C PHE A 186 -3.60 -13.72 -14.43
N ALA A 187 -2.68 -13.67 -13.45
CA ALA A 187 -1.41 -12.98 -13.60
C ALA A 187 -0.55 -13.58 -14.70
N THR A 188 -0.53 -14.91 -14.82
CA THR A 188 0.21 -15.60 -15.91
C THR A 188 -0.38 -15.31 -17.28
N ARG A 189 -1.71 -15.26 -17.38
CA ARG A 189 -2.42 -15.09 -18.66
C ARG A 189 -2.44 -13.64 -19.13
N HIS A 190 -2.62 -12.68 -18.22
CA HIS A 190 -2.90 -11.29 -18.55
C HIS A 190 -1.80 -10.33 -18.13
N PHE A 191 -1.31 -10.42 -16.89
CA PHE A 191 -0.32 -9.50 -16.34
C PHE A 191 1.09 -9.77 -16.91
N LEU A 192 1.56 -11.01 -16.83
CA LEU A 192 2.92 -11.35 -17.28
C LEU A 192 3.18 -11.02 -18.77
N PRO A 193 2.26 -11.30 -19.72
CA PRO A 193 2.43 -10.90 -21.11
C PRO A 193 2.43 -9.39 -21.36
N SER A 194 1.81 -8.60 -20.48
CA SER A 194 1.79 -7.15 -20.60
C SER A 194 3.10 -6.47 -20.17
N LEU A 195 3.97 -7.21 -19.45
CA LEU A 195 5.28 -6.70 -19.08
C LEU A 195 6.19 -6.54 -20.30
N PRO A 196 7.09 -5.53 -20.32
CA PRO A 196 8.15 -5.40 -21.30
C PRO A 196 8.93 -6.71 -21.46
N ALA A 197 9.33 -7.03 -22.70
CA ALA A 197 10.03 -8.29 -23.00
C ALA A 197 11.32 -8.46 -22.16
N SER A 198 12.01 -7.35 -21.88
CA SER A 198 13.20 -7.32 -21.01
C SER A 198 12.94 -7.78 -19.59
N LEU A 199 11.71 -7.63 -19.08
CA LEU A 199 11.33 -8.04 -17.73
C LEU A 199 10.85 -9.49 -17.67
N ARG A 200 10.27 -10.01 -18.74
CA ARG A 200 9.71 -11.38 -18.77
C ARG A 200 10.76 -12.49 -18.66
N THR A 201 12.01 -12.18 -19.00
CA THR A 201 13.14 -13.12 -19.02
C THR A 201 14.00 -13.05 -17.76
N VAL A 202 13.71 -12.13 -16.84
CA VAL A 202 14.45 -12.04 -15.57
C VAL A 202 13.92 -13.10 -14.63
N SER A 203 14.58 -14.25 -14.60
CA SER A 203 14.48 -15.21 -13.48
C SER A 203 15.07 -14.57 -12.22
N ALA A 204 14.40 -14.74 -11.09
CA ALA A 204 14.89 -14.27 -9.79
C ALA A 204 16.18 -14.98 -9.38
#